data_7746d4685c2ec2aa519d9e53be5082bb
#
_entry.id   7746d4685c2ec2aa519d9e53be5082bb
#
_cell.length_a   1.000
_cell.length_b   1.000
_cell.length_c   1.000
_cell.angle_alpha   90.00
_cell.angle_beta   90.00
_cell.angle_gamma   90.00
#
_symmetry.space_group_name_H-M   'P 1'
#
loop_
_entity.id
_entity.type
_entity.pdbx_description
1 polymer ?
#
loop_
_entity_poly.entity_id
_entity_poly.type
_entity_poly.pdbx_seq_one_letter_code
_entity_poly.pdbx_strand_id
1 'polypeptide(L)'
;VDADPEESGAAVAASYGDRVRVLPSPRGLTIQRNRALDAAAGDVVVFLDDDVKVEPGLFAGLAATFRDPTIVAATGRIVEPNLGRRGGTGSFLRDLVLRGPEGRFTRAGYPRRLTRVDREADVEFMQGCFMSVRRELASRVRFDEQLADYGLGEDEDFAYRVSRHGRIRYVPSLRVVHKNLGFASKDQRAFGRMVIRNRSYIFRKNFPQTPAARAQFAWLVLVLVAHRLVNREWRG
;
A
#
# COMPACT_ATOMS: atom_id res chain seq x y z
N VAL A 1 -2.99 -13.66 8.97
CA VAL A 1 -4.41 -13.96 8.70
C VAL A 1 -4.50 -14.74 7.41
N ASP A 2 -5.20 -15.83 7.43
CA ASP A 2 -5.26 -16.77 6.33
C ASP A 2 -6.70 -16.88 5.79
N ALA A 3 -6.84 -16.84 4.47
CA ALA A 3 -8.08 -17.07 3.76
C ALA A 3 -7.96 -18.25 2.78
N ASP A 4 -6.88 -19.04 2.93
CA ASP A 4 -6.67 -20.27 2.14
C ASP A 4 -7.61 -21.37 2.65
N PRO A 5 -8.45 -21.95 1.79
CA PRO A 5 -9.32 -23.06 2.18
C PRO A 5 -8.54 -24.35 2.53
N GLU A 6 -7.28 -24.47 2.09
CA GLU A 6 -6.41 -25.62 2.39
C GLU A 6 -5.62 -25.42 3.70
N GLU A 7 -5.80 -24.28 4.39
CA GLU A 7 -5.14 -23.95 5.67
C GLU A 7 -3.61 -24.07 5.63
N SER A 8 -2.98 -23.77 4.50
CA SER A 8 -1.53 -23.87 4.33
C SER A 8 -0.74 -23.05 5.33
N GLY A 9 -1.27 -21.89 5.73
CA GLY A 9 -0.72 -21.05 6.80
C GLY A 9 -0.69 -21.73 8.17
N ALA A 10 -1.70 -22.55 8.48
CA ALA A 10 -1.75 -23.28 9.75
C ALA A 10 -0.63 -24.32 9.86
N ALA A 11 -0.34 -25.05 8.78
CA ALA A 11 0.74 -26.04 8.74
C ALA A 11 2.12 -25.38 8.97
N VAL A 12 2.35 -24.23 8.34
CA VAL A 12 3.60 -23.45 8.56
C VAL A 12 3.67 -22.93 9.99
N ALA A 13 2.59 -22.35 10.51
CA ALA A 13 2.55 -21.75 11.85
C ALA A 13 2.82 -22.78 12.95
N ALA A 14 2.39 -24.01 12.78
CA ALA A 14 2.64 -25.09 13.73
C ALA A 14 4.13 -25.29 14.07
N SER A 15 5.03 -25.02 13.12
CA SER A 15 6.48 -25.10 13.32
C SER A 15 7.03 -23.98 14.23
N TYR A 16 6.26 -22.93 14.50
CA TYR A 16 6.65 -21.78 15.31
C TYR A 16 6.03 -21.79 16.72
N GLY A 17 5.15 -22.77 17.02
CA GLY A 17 4.46 -22.88 18.31
C GLY A 17 3.62 -21.62 18.62
N ASP A 18 3.50 -21.25 19.88
CA ASP A 18 2.66 -20.13 20.34
C ASP A 18 3.13 -18.74 19.88
N ARG A 19 4.29 -18.65 19.20
CA ARG A 19 4.82 -17.39 18.67
C ARG A 19 4.06 -16.91 17.44
N VAL A 20 3.36 -17.80 16.76
CA VAL A 20 2.57 -17.49 15.56
C VAL A 20 1.14 -17.96 15.75
N ARG A 21 0.20 -17.06 15.54
CA ARG A 21 -1.23 -17.35 15.59
C ARG A 21 -1.85 -17.15 14.21
N VAL A 22 -2.46 -18.20 13.68
CA VAL A 22 -3.24 -18.12 12.45
C VAL A 22 -4.67 -17.70 12.78
N LEU A 23 -5.18 -16.73 12.03
CA LEU A 23 -6.54 -16.25 12.14
C LEU A 23 -7.26 -16.55 10.82
N PRO A 24 -8.25 -17.46 10.81
CA PRO A 24 -9.04 -17.70 9.62
C PRO A 24 -9.85 -16.46 9.26
N SER A 25 -9.99 -16.17 7.97
CA SER A 25 -10.70 -14.99 7.48
C SER A 25 -11.42 -15.29 6.16
N PRO A 26 -12.55 -14.61 5.88
CA PRO A 26 -13.05 -14.52 4.53
C PRO A 26 -12.00 -13.94 3.57
N ARG A 27 -12.10 -14.27 2.30
CA ARG A 27 -11.26 -13.65 1.26
C ARG A 27 -11.52 -12.15 1.16
N GLY A 28 -10.44 -11.38 1.01
CA GLY A 28 -10.47 -9.94 0.87
C GLY A 28 -9.35 -9.30 1.68
N LEU A 29 -8.39 -8.64 1.02
CA LEU A 29 -7.19 -8.11 1.65
C LEU A 29 -7.52 -7.12 2.78
N THR A 30 -8.50 -6.24 2.57
CA THR A 30 -8.95 -5.25 3.57
C THR A 30 -9.61 -5.92 4.78
N ILE A 31 -10.42 -6.95 4.55
CA ILE A 31 -11.07 -7.74 5.60
C ILE A 31 -10.02 -8.46 6.44
N GLN A 32 -9.06 -9.11 5.78
CA GLN A 32 -7.98 -9.84 6.45
C GLN A 32 -7.13 -8.90 7.32
N ARG A 33 -6.77 -7.70 6.80
CA ARG A 33 -6.00 -6.71 7.57
C ARG A 33 -6.78 -6.15 8.75
N ASN A 34 -8.08 -5.89 8.60
CA ASN A 34 -8.93 -5.47 9.71
C ASN A 34 -9.04 -6.54 10.78
N ARG A 35 -9.17 -7.82 10.38
CA ARG A 35 -9.19 -8.94 11.33
C ARG A 35 -7.87 -9.09 12.09
N ALA A 36 -6.74 -8.84 11.41
CA ALA A 36 -5.43 -8.79 12.06
C ALA A 36 -5.34 -7.64 13.09
N LEU A 37 -5.91 -6.48 12.76
CA LEU A 37 -5.99 -5.34 13.68
C LEU A 37 -6.78 -5.67 14.95
N ASP A 38 -7.92 -6.33 14.80
CA ASP A 38 -8.78 -6.71 15.94
C ASP A 38 -8.06 -7.69 16.89
N ALA A 39 -7.13 -8.48 16.36
CA ALA A 39 -6.35 -9.45 17.13
C ALA A 39 -4.99 -8.92 17.63
N ALA A 40 -4.57 -7.75 17.17
CA ALA A 40 -3.28 -7.18 17.53
C ALA A 40 -3.28 -6.63 18.96
N ALA A 41 -2.23 -6.92 19.72
CA ALA A 41 -2.07 -6.48 21.12
C ALA A 41 -0.92 -5.48 21.31
N GLY A 42 0.06 -5.42 20.40
CA GLY A 42 1.22 -4.50 20.51
C GLY A 42 0.83 -3.04 20.25
N ASP A 43 1.69 -2.11 20.69
CA ASP A 43 1.47 -0.66 20.51
C ASP A 43 1.59 -0.22 19.05
N VAL A 44 2.36 -0.96 18.27
CA VAL A 44 2.56 -0.75 16.84
C VAL A 44 2.19 -2.03 16.09
N VAL A 45 1.39 -1.89 15.05
CA VAL A 45 1.07 -2.96 14.12
C VAL A 45 1.92 -2.82 12.87
N VAL A 46 2.53 -3.92 12.45
CA VAL A 46 3.32 -3.99 11.22
C VAL A 46 2.59 -4.91 10.23
N PHE A 47 2.20 -4.37 9.08
CA PHE A 47 1.64 -5.13 7.96
C PHE A 47 2.77 -5.49 7.02
N LEU A 48 2.88 -6.78 6.74
CA LEU A 48 3.83 -7.35 5.78
C LEU A 48 3.08 -8.33 4.88
N ASP A 49 3.40 -8.31 3.59
CA ASP A 49 2.90 -9.31 2.66
C ASP A 49 3.69 -10.64 2.85
N ASP A 50 3.14 -11.74 2.45
CA ASP A 50 3.71 -13.09 2.65
C ASP A 50 4.97 -13.37 1.81
N ASP A 51 5.19 -12.57 0.78
CA ASP A 51 6.39 -12.62 -0.06
C ASP A 51 7.47 -11.58 0.32
N VAL A 52 7.35 -11.00 1.52
CA VAL A 52 8.32 -10.04 2.07
C VAL A 52 9.33 -10.73 2.98
N LYS A 53 10.62 -10.50 2.70
CA LYS A 53 11.71 -10.84 3.61
C LYS A 53 12.13 -9.63 4.43
N VAL A 54 12.06 -9.76 5.74
CA VAL A 54 12.50 -8.74 6.71
C VAL A 54 14.03 -8.76 6.81
N GLU A 55 14.68 -7.59 6.75
CA GLU A 55 16.12 -7.47 7.03
C GLU A 55 16.39 -7.33 8.53
N PRO A 56 17.59 -7.74 9.00
CA PRO A 56 17.98 -7.60 10.39
C PRO A 56 17.88 -6.14 10.89
N GLY A 57 17.42 -5.96 12.11
CA GLY A 57 17.31 -4.63 12.72
C GLY A 57 16.01 -3.90 12.43
N LEU A 58 15.10 -4.40 11.56
CA LEU A 58 13.84 -3.73 11.23
C LEU A 58 13.02 -3.39 12.49
N PHE A 59 12.76 -4.37 13.34
CA PHE A 59 11.90 -4.15 14.51
C PHE A 59 12.54 -3.25 15.56
N ALA A 60 13.87 -3.32 15.76
CA ALA A 60 14.59 -2.40 16.62
C ALA A 60 14.55 -0.97 16.08
N GLY A 61 14.70 -0.80 14.77
CA GLY A 61 14.57 0.49 14.09
C GLY A 61 13.16 1.06 14.19
N LEU A 62 12.13 0.23 14.03
CA LEU A 62 10.74 0.65 14.25
C LEU A 62 10.53 1.11 15.69
N ALA A 63 10.97 0.34 16.69
CA ALA A 63 10.87 0.72 18.09
C ALA A 63 11.56 2.07 18.36
N ALA A 64 12.72 2.32 17.76
CA ALA A 64 13.42 3.60 17.87
C ALA A 64 12.65 4.74 17.20
N THR A 65 12.10 4.50 16.00
CA THR A 65 11.32 5.50 15.25
C THR A 65 10.07 5.93 16.01
N PHE A 66 9.34 4.98 16.60
CA PHE A 66 8.10 5.28 17.34
C PHE A 66 8.33 5.84 18.76
N ARG A 67 9.58 6.10 19.20
CA ARG A 67 9.85 6.90 20.40
C ARG A 67 9.42 8.36 20.23
N ASP A 68 9.44 8.87 19.00
CA ASP A 68 8.84 10.18 18.69
C ASP A 68 7.31 10.06 18.68
N PRO A 69 6.59 10.69 19.63
CA PRO A 69 5.14 10.59 19.71
C PRO A 69 4.41 11.26 18.53
N THR A 70 5.07 12.14 17.79
CA THR A 70 4.50 12.81 16.62
C THR A 70 4.44 11.89 15.39
N ILE A 71 5.21 10.79 15.41
CA ILE A 71 5.18 9.78 14.36
C ILE A 71 4.07 8.79 14.65
N VAL A 72 3.05 8.80 13.78
CA VAL A 72 1.89 7.91 13.89
C VAL A 72 2.04 6.65 13.04
N ALA A 73 2.88 6.72 12.00
CA ALA A 73 3.18 5.61 11.12
C ALA A 73 4.60 5.71 10.57
N ALA A 74 5.16 4.58 10.15
CA ALA A 74 6.47 4.54 9.52
C ALA A 74 6.51 3.48 8.41
N THR A 75 7.36 3.73 7.44
CA THR A 75 7.72 2.81 6.35
C THR A 75 9.19 2.95 6.04
N GLY A 76 9.70 2.15 5.13
CA GLY A 76 11.13 2.18 4.82
C GLY A 76 11.43 1.75 3.40
N ARG A 77 12.67 1.34 3.19
CA ARG A 77 13.17 0.96 1.87
C ARG A 77 12.67 -0.44 1.49
N ILE A 78 11.87 -0.51 0.44
CA ILE A 78 11.42 -1.75 -0.18
C ILE A 78 12.36 -2.05 -1.35
N VAL A 79 13.06 -3.17 -1.27
CA VAL A 79 13.95 -3.65 -2.33
C VAL A 79 13.17 -4.69 -3.15
N GLU A 80 13.01 -4.43 -4.44
CA GLU A 80 12.29 -5.31 -5.37
C GLU A 80 13.28 -5.83 -6.44
N PRO A 81 14.01 -6.91 -6.17
CA PRO A 81 15.08 -7.40 -7.05
C PRO A 81 14.59 -7.84 -8.44
N ASN A 82 13.33 -8.27 -8.53
CA ASN A 82 12.73 -8.78 -9.77
C ASN A 82 12.06 -7.70 -10.63
N LEU A 83 11.95 -6.48 -10.14
CA LEU A 83 11.44 -5.35 -10.91
C LEU A 83 12.58 -4.70 -11.68
N GLY A 84 12.71 -5.03 -12.97
CA GLY A 84 13.55 -4.30 -13.89
C GLY A 84 13.25 -2.78 -13.83
N ARG A 85 14.22 -1.94 -14.19
CA ARG A 85 14.07 -0.45 -14.20
C ARG A 85 12.82 -0.07 -14.99
N ARG A 86 11.72 0.19 -14.29
CA ARG A 86 10.46 0.69 -14.87
C ARG A 86 10.66 2.16 -15.28
N GLY A 87 11.24 2.39 -16.42
CA GLY A 87 11.30 3.69 -17.07
C GLY A 87 10.70 3.59 -18.46
N GLY A 88 9.39 3.71 -18.57
CA GLY A 88 8.68 3.74 -19.85
C GLY A 88 8.11 5.13 -20.14
N THR A 89 7.88 5.44 -21.41
CA THR A 89 7.31 6.70 -21.92
C THR A 89 6.00 7.08 -21.22
N GLY A 90 5.21 6.08 -20.78
CA GLY A 90 3.97 6.29 -20.01
C GLY A 90 4.21 6.86 -18.61
N SER A 91 5.38 6.60 -18.00
CA SER A 91 5.75 7.21 -16.72
C SER A 91 6.00 8.71 -16.87
N PHE A 92 6.69 9.12 -17.93
CA PHE A 92 7.00 10.54 -18.19
C PHE A 92 5.73 11.39 -18.40
N LEU A 93 4.79 10.94 -19.24
CA LEU A 93 3.52 11.66 -19.47
C LEU A 93 2.67 11.77 -18.20
N ARG A 94 2.63 10.69 -17.42
CA ARG A 94 1.97 10.68 -16.13
C ARG A 94 2.62 11.68 -15.16
N ASP A 95 3.96 11.65 -15.05
CA ASP A 95 4.71 12.47 -14.11
C ASP A 95 4.73 13.95 -14.51
N LEU A 96 4.63 14.26 -15.80
CA LEU A 96 4.53 15.64 -16.31
C LEU A 96 3.23 16.32 -15.84
N VAL A 97 2.13 15.57 -15.75
CA VAL A 97 0.79 16.11 -15.44
C VAL A 97 0.46 15.99 -13.96
N LEU A 98 0.97 14.96 -13.29
CA LEU A 98 0.76 14.75 -11.86
C LEU A 98 1.84 15.45 -11.04
N ARG A 99 2.04 16.75 -11.27
CA ARG A 99 3.00 17.55 -10.51
C ARG A 99 2.61 17.62 -9.04
N GLY A 100 3.58 17.46 -8.16
CA GLY A 100 3.42 17.54 -6.71
C GLY A 100 4.72 17.19 -5.99
N PRO A 101 4.84 17.48 -4.70
CA PRO A 101 6.01 17.11 -3.91
C PRO A 101 6.12 15.58 -3.80
N GLU A 102 7.37 15.09 -3.80
CA GLU A 102 7.65 13.68 -3.57
C GLU A 102 7.18 13.23 -2.18
N GLY A 103 6.81 11.97 -2.05
CA GLY A 103 6.30 11.39 -0.81
C GLY A 103 4.85 11.79 -0.49
N ARG A 104 4.19 12.61 -1.32
CA ARG A 104 2.84 13.11 -1.07
C ARG A 104 1.86 12.72 -2.17
N PHE A 105 0.57 12.84 -1.86
CA PHE A 105 -0.47 12.69 -2.86
C PHE A 105 -0.63 13.97 -3.69
N THR A 106 -0.87 13.79 -4.98
CA THR A 106 -1.30 14.88 -5.87
C THR A 106 -2.76 15.25 -5.60
N ARG A 107 -3.22 16.36 -6.15
CA ARG A 107 -4.65 16.74 -6.08
C ARG A 107 -5.58 15.71 -6.73
N ALA A 108 -5.05 14.91 -7.66
CA ALA A 108 -5.77 13.80 -8.30
C ALA A 108 -5.80 12.52 -7.44
N GLY A 109 -5.26 12.54 -6.23
CA GLY A 109 -5.19 11.36 -5.36
C GLY A 109 -4.18 10.31 -5.82
N TYR A 110 -3.16 10.71 -6.57
CA TYR A 110 -2.11 9.81 -7.01
C TYR A 110 -0.85 10.00 -6.15
N PRO A 111 -0.28 8.92 -5.55
CA PRO A 111 0.91 9.06 -4.71
C PRO A 111 2.16 9.33 -5.54
N ARG A 112 2.92 10.34 -5.16
CA ARG A 112 4.25 10.64 -5.70
C ARG A 112 5.30 9.93 -4.86
N ARG A 113 5.87 8.86 -5.42
CA ARG A 113 6.93 8.09 -4.73
C ARG A 113 8.18 8.95 -4.53
N LEU A 114 8.96 8.65 -3.49
CA LEU A 114 10.27 9.24 -3.28
C LEU A 114 11.22 8.78 -4.38
N THR A 115 11.99 9.71 -4.94
CA THR A 115 13.12 9.40 -5.83
C THR A 115 14.42 9.22 -5.03
N ARG A 116 14.56 9.98 -3.94
CA ARG A 116 15.68 9.86 -3.00
C ARG A 116 15.29 8.97 -1.83
N VAL A 117 15.59 7.68 -1.98
CA VAL A 117 15.27 6.64 -0.98
C VAL A 117 16.40 6.41 0.04
N ASP A 118 17.44 7.25 0.02
CA ASP A 118 18.62 7.21 0.90
C ASP A 118 18.50 8.16 2.11
N ARG A 119 17.45 8.99 2.15
CA ARG A 119 17.23 9.98 3.20
C ARG A 119 15.88 9.78 3.88
N GLU A 120 15.85 10.11 5.16
CA GLU A 120 14.60 10.18 5.91
C GLU A 120 13.71 11.31 5.39
N ALA A 121 12.41 11.06 5.35
CA ALA A 121 11.41 12.02 4.89
C ALA A 121 10.06 11.82 5.57
N ASP A 122 9.29 12.87 5.67
CA ASP A 122 7.88 12.75 6.00
C ASP A 122 7.09 12.53 4.71
N VAL A 123 6.28 11.47 4.70
CA VAL A 123 5.51 11.05 3.54
C VAL A 123 4.02 10.97 3.87
N GLU A 124 3.17 10.86 2.85
CA GLU A 124 1.73 10.61 3.01
C GLU A 124 1.32 9.20 2.54
N PHE A 125 2.29 8.44 2.00
CA PHE A 125 2.03 7.14 1.39
C PHE A 125 2.97 6.07 1.95
N MET A 126 2.42 4.88 2.16
CA MET A 126 3.13 3.64 2.48
C MET A 126 2.70 2.56 1.49
N GLN A 127 3.63 1.73 1.03
CA GLN A 127 3.28 0.57 0.20
C GLN A 127 2.70 -0.56 1.04
N GLY A 128 1.67 -1.22 0.53
CA GLY A 128 0.94 -2.28 1.21
C GLY A 128 1.80 -3.43 1.73
N CYS A 129 2.89 -3.73 1.05
CA CYS A 129 3.81 -4.79 1.46
C CYS A 129 4.67 -4.47 2.69
N PHE A 130 4.75 -3.19 3.10
CA PHE A 130 5.40 -2.79 4.35
C PHE A 130 4.82 -1.48 4.90
N MET A 131 3.95 -1.60 5.89
CA MET A 131 3.38 -0.48 6.62
C MET A 131 3.50 -0.75 8.12
N SER A 132 3.86 0.27 8.90
CA SER A 132 3.80 0.22 10.36
C SER A 132 3.04 1.41 10.91
N VAL A 133 2.11 1.19 11.83
CA VAL A 133 1.17 2.20 12.33
C VAL A 133 0.94 1.99 13.82
N ARG A 134 0.80 3.06 14.61
CA ARG A 134 0.33 2.94 16.00
C ARG A 134 -1.01 2.23 16.02
N ARG A 135 -1.10 1.15 16.81
CA ARG A 135 -2.30 0.29 16.85
C ARG A 135 -3.58 1.07 17.14
N GLU A 136 -3.55 1.98 18.10
CA GLU A 136 -4.71 2.79 18.43
C GLU A 136 -5.25 3.57 17.23
N LEU A 137 -4.35 4.20 16.45
CA LEU A 137 -4.75 4.91 15.25
C LEU A 137 -5.23 3.96 14.15
N ALA A 138 -4.51 2.86 13.91
CA ALA A 138 -4.90 1.87 12.92
C ALA A 138 -6.29 1.28 13.18
N SER A 139 -6.62 1.01 14.46
CA SER A 139 -7.93 0.50 14.88
C SER A 139 -9.07 1.50 14.69
N ARG A 140 -8.79 2.80 14.73
CA ARG A 140 -9.78 3.86 14.44
C ARG A 140 -9.96 4.09 12.95
N VAL A 141 -8.85 4.15 12.19
CA VAL A 141 -8.87 4.46 10.77
C VAL A 141 -9.33 3.26 9.94
N ARG A 142 -8.92 2.06 10.27
CA ARG A 142 -9.22 0.77 9.62
C ARG A 142 -9.05 0.79 8.09
N PHE A 143 -8.91 -0.36 7.50
CA PHE A 143 -8.99 -0.51 6.04
C PHE A 143 -10.44 -0.43 5.59
N ASP A 144 -10.66 0.15 4.41
CA ASP A 144 -12.00 0.29 3.84
C ASP A 144 -12.39 -0.99 3.09
N GLU A 145 -13.35 -1.73 3.64
CA GLU A 145 -13.80 -3.00 3.08
C GLU A 145 -14.66 -2.85 1.80
N GLN A 146 -15.00 -1.62 1.40
CA GLN A 146 -15.58 -1.36 0.07
C GLN A 146 -14.54 -1.50 -1.05
N LEU A 147 -13.24 -1.47 -0.73
CA LEU A 147 -12.16 -1.86 -1.62
C LEU A 147 -12.04 -3.39 -1.63
N ALA A 148 -13.10 -4.05 -2.10
CA ALA A 148 -13.25 -5.50 -2.11
C ALA A 148 -12.26 -6.21 -3.04
N ASP A 149 -12.25 -7.52 -3.01
CA ASP A 149 -11.44 -8.43 -3.81
C ASP A 149 -9.94 -8.30 -3.50
N TYR A 150 -9.15 -7.97 -4.50
CA TYR A 150 -7.71 -7.78 -4.37
C TYR A 150 -7.33 -6.51 -3.58
N GLY A 151 -8.30 -5.64 -3.29
CA GLY A 151 -8.09 -4.45 -2.47
C GLY A 151 -7.29 -3.34 -3.15
N LEU A 152 -7.07 -3.37 -4.45
CA LEU A 152 -6.17 -2.44 -5.15
C LEU A 152 -6.39 -0.97 -4.76
N GLY A 153 -5.35 -0.35 -4.17
CA GLY A 153 -5.36 1.03 -3.66
C GLY A 153 -5.78 1.15 -2.18
N GLU A 154 -5.97 0.03 -1.48
CA GLU A 154 -6.30 0.01 -0.05
C GLU A 154 -5.19 0.63 0.81
N ASP A 155 -3.93 0.46 0.39
CA ASP A 155 -2.76 1.06 1.01
C ASP A 155 -2.71 2.58 0.80
N GLU A 156 -3.06 3.04 -0.41
CA GLU A 156 -3.18 4.46 -0.73
C GLU A 156 -4.31 5.13 0.09
N ASP A 157 -5.49 4.50 0.15
CA ASP A 157 -6.62 4.98 0.95
C ASP A 157 -6.28 5.05 2.44
N PHE A 158 -5.73 3.95 2.96
CA PHE A 158 -5.37 3.84 4.37
C PHE A 158 -4.26 4.84 4.75
N ALA A 159 -3.16 4.87 4.00
CA ALA A 159 -2.04 5.77 4.27
C ALA A 159 -2.46 7.25 4.21
N TYR A 160 -3.27 7.64 3.21
CA TYR A 160 -3.79 9.00 3.13
C TYR A 160 -4.59 9.37 4.39
N ARG A 161 -5.49 8.51 4.85
CA ARG A 161 -6.29 8.76 6.05
C ARG A 161 -5.42 8.81 7.31
N VAL A 162 -4.45 7.91 7.45
CA VAL A 162 -3.46 7.92 8.54
C VAL A 162 -2.66 9.22 8.56
N SER A 163 -2.22 9.73 7.38
CA SER A 163 -1.42 10.95 7.28
C SER A 163 -2.14 12.22 7.75
N ARG A 164 -3.47 12.17 7.92
CA ARG A 164 -4.26 13.30 8.47
C ARG A 164 -4.22 13.38 10.00
N HIS A 165 -3.65 12.37 10.66
CA HIS A 165 -3.58 12.28 12.11
C HIS A 165 -2.17 12.49 12.69
N GLY A 166 -1.14 12.61 11.86
CA GLY A 166 0.23 12.82 12.28
C GLY A 166 1.24 12.49 11.18
N ARG A 167 2.51 12.44 11.56
CA ARG A 167 3.61 12.23 10.61
C ARG A 167 3.73 10.75 10.25
N ILE A 168 3.83 10.46 8.96
CA ILE A 168 4.30 9.17 8.46
C ILE A 168 5.78 9.33 8.12
N ARG A 169 6.65 8.59 8.80
CA ARG A 169 8.10 8.69 8.62
C ARG A 169 8.61 7.61 7.68
N TYR A 170 9.28 8.02 6.61
CA TYR A 170 10.10 7.14 5.79
C TYR A 170 11.51 7.09 6.38
N VAL A 171 12.00 5.88 6.71
CA VAL A 171 13.32 5.65 7.31
C VAL A 171 14.10 4.66 6.45
N PRO A 172 15.18 5.06 5.76
CA PRO A 172 15.92 4.22 4.82
C PRO A 172 16.54 2.96 5.42
N SER A 173 16.85 2.98 6.72
CA SER A 173 17.40 1.83 7.43
C SER A 173 16.36 0.76 7.76
N LEU A 174 15.07 1.09 7.71
CA LEU A 174 13.99 0.11 7.79
C LEU A 174 13.86 -0.57 6.43
N ARG A 175 14.43 -1.75 6.28
CA ARG A 175 14.55 -2.41 4.97
C ARG A 175 13.80 -3.73 4.94
N VAL A 176 13.12 -3.93 3.84
CA VAL A 176 12.50 -5.21 3.47
C VAL A 176 12.82 -5.56 2.02
N VAL A 177 12.88 -6.84 1.72
CA VAL A 177 12.99 -7.34 0.34
C VAL A 177 11.66 -7.93 -0.05
N HIS A 178 10.98 -7.31 -0.99
CA HIS A 178 9.72 -7.80 -1.55
C HIS A 178 10.04 -8.64 -2.79
N LYS A 179 9.80 -9.93 -2.71
CA LYS A 179 10.13 -10.87 -3.78
C LYS A 179 9.32 -10.63 -5.04
N ASN A 180 8.14 -10.03 -4.87
CA ASN A 180 7.19 -9.70 -5.93
C ASN A 180 7.02 -10.87 -6.90
N LEU A 181 6.37 -11.93 -6.41
CA LEU A 181 6.14 -13.16 -7.17
C LEU A 181 5.16 -12.97 -8.34
N GLY A 182 4.69 -11.75 -8.53
CA GLY A 182 3.88 -11.32 -9.65
C GLY A 182 2.40 -11.62 -9.46
N PHE A 183 1.58 -10.59 -9.48
CA PHE A 183 0.15 -10.75 -9.63
C PHE A 183 -0.18 -10.80 -11.13
N ALA A 184 -0.26 -12.01 -11.68
CA ALA A 184 -0.82 -12.20 -13.01
C ALA A 184 -2.34 -12.34 -12.90
N SER A 185 -3.07 -11.23 -12.99
CA SER A 185 -4.51 -11.32 -13.21
C SER A 185 -4.77 -12.05 -14.51
N LYS A 186 -5.49 -13.17 -14.45
CA LYS A 186 -5.92 -13.92 -15.64
C LYS A 186 -6.91 -13.11 -16.49
N ASP A 187 -7.67 -12.20 -15.87
CA ASP A 187 -8.60 -11.28 -16.55
C ASP A 187 -8.11 -9.83 -16.46
N GLN A 188 -7.37 -9.41 -17.47
CA GLN A 188 -6.84 -8.05 -17.58
C GLN A 188 -7.94 -6.98 -17.69
N ARG A 189 -9.11 -7.34 -18.23
CA ARG A 189 -10.24 -6.39 -18.34
C ARG A 189 -10.90 -6.16 -16.98
N ALA A 190 -11.14 -7.23 -16.23
CA ALA A 190 -11.67 -7.11 -14.86
C ALA A 190 -10.70 -6.31 -13.98
N PHE A 191 -9.40 -6.59 -14.08
CA PHE A 191 -8.36 -5.83 -13.37
C PHE A 191 -8.39 -4.34 -13.76
N GLY A 192 -8.47 -4.01 -15.05
CA GLY A 192 -8.55 -2.63 -15.51
C GLY A 192 -9.79 -1.89 -15.00
N ARG A 193 -10.97 -2.54 -15.02
CA ARG A 193 -12.19 -1.97 -14.44
C ARG A 193 -12.04 -1.71 -12.94
N MET A 194 -11.44 -2.65 -12.20
CA MET A 194 -11.17 -2.50 -10.79
C MET A 194 -10.24 -1.30 -10.50
N VAL A 195 -9.15 -1.13 -11.28
CA VAL A 195 -8.25 0.03 -11.16
C VAL A 195 -9.03 1.34 -11.25
N ILE A 196 -9.85 1.51 -12.28
CA ILE A 196 -10.58 2.77 -12.50
C ILE A 196 -11.67 2.96 -11.43
N ARG A 197 -12.42 1.91 -11.09
CA ARG A 197 -13.46 1.93 -10.05
C ARG A 197 -12.87 2.37 -8.71
N ASN A 198 -11.82 1.68 -8.25
CA ASN A 198 -11.23 1.92 -6.94
C ASN A 198 -10.56 3.30 -6.87
N ARG A 199 -9.82 3.72 -7.90
CA ARG A 199 -9.26 5.07 -7.95
C ARG A 199 -10.33 6.15 -7.93
N SER A 200 -11.43 5.95 -8.67
CA SER A 200 -12.55 6.88 -8.67
C SER A 200 -13.23 6.96 -7.30
N TYR A 201 -13.35 5.82 -6.63
CA TYR A 201 -13.89 5.76 -5.28
C TYR A 201 -12.99 6.50 -4.27
N ILE A 202 -11.69 6.17 -4.25
CA ILE A 202 -10.69 6.78 -3.36
C ILE A 202 -10.61 8.30 -3.59
N PHE A 203 -10.61 8.74 -4.86
CA PHE A 203 -10.58 10.16 -5.20
C PHE A 203 -11.80 10.90 -4.64
N ARG A 204 -13.00 10.38 -4.87
CA ARG A 204 -14.24 11.02 -4.37
C ARG A 204 -14.32 11.04 -2.85
N LYS A 205 -13.83 9.99 -2.20
CA LYS A 205 -13.86 9.83 -0.74
C LYS A 205 -12.88 10.77 -0.04
N ASN A 206 -11.64 10.85 -0.53
CA ASN A 206 -10.54 11.39 0.26
C ASN A 206 -10.05 12.77 -0.23
N PHE A 207 -10.27 13.13 -1.49
CA PHE A 207 -9.61 14.30 -2.09
C PHE A 207 -10.58 15.43 -2.40
N PRO A 208 -10.10 16.70 -2.39
CA PRO A 208 -10.93 17.84 -2.70
C PRO A 208 -11.57 17.73 -4.08
N GLN A 209 -12.88 18.03 -4.17
CA GLN A 209 -13.65 17.95 -5.41
C GLN A 209 -13.66 19.28 -6.19
N THR A 210 -12.54 20.02 -6.16
CA THR A 210 -12.39 21.26 -6.92
C THR A 210 -12.34 21.00 -8.42
N PRO A 211 -12.73 21.97 -9.29
CA PRO A 211 -12.63 21.80 -10.75
C PRO A 211 -11.22 21.40 -11.20
N ALA A 212 -10.17 21.97 -10.62
CA ALA A 212 -8.78 21.64 -10.93
C ALA A 212 -8.43 20.18 -10.54
N ALA A 213 -8.86 19.72 -9.35
CA ALA A 213 -8.63 18.34 -8.92
C ALA A 213 -9.37 17.33 -9.80
N ARG A 214 -10.63 17.64 -10.16
CA ARG A 214 -11.42 16.81 -11.07
C ARG A 214 -10.80 16.73 -12.48
N ALA A 215 -10.30 17.86 -13.01
CA ALA A 215 -9.61 17.88 -14.30
C ALA A 215 -8.33 17.04 -14.28
N GLN A 216 -7.51 17.16 -13.21
CA GLN A 216 -6.32 16.33 -13.03
C GLN A 216 -6.66 14.84 -12.86
N PHE A 217 -7.74 14.51 -12.16
CA PHE A 217 -8.19 13.13 -12.03
C PHE A 217 -8.69 12.57 -13.36
N ALA A 218 -9.49 13.32 -14.13
CA ALA A 218 -9.92 12.92 -15.45
C ALA A 218 -8.73 12.64 -16.38
N TRP A 219 -7.72 13.51 -16.34
CA TRP A 219 -6.48 13.29 -17.07
C TRP A 219 -5.74 12.02 -16.62
N LEU A 220 -5.61 11.78 -15.31
CA LEU A 220 -5.03 10.54 -14.79
C LEU A 220 -5.74 9.31 -15.37
N VAL A 221 -7.07 9.31 -15.36
CA VAL A 221 -7.87 8.20 -15.91
C VAL A 221 -7.59 8.02 -17.40
N LEU A 222 -7.54 9.11 -18.18
CA LEU A 222 -7.22 9.06 -19.62
C LEU A 222 -5.83 8.44 -19.86
N VAL A 223 -4.82 8.86 -19.10
CA VAL A 223 -3.46 8.30 -19.20
C VAL A 223 -3.43 6.81 -18.85
N LEU A 224 -4.14 6.40 -17.80
CA LEU A 224 -4.23 4.99 -17.42
C LEU A 224 -4.90 4.14 -18.48
N VAL A 225 -6.00 4.63 -19.08
CA VAL A 225 -6.69 3.95 -20.17
C VAL A 225 -5.81 3.86 -21.41
N ALA A 226 -5.19 4.98 -21.82
CA ALA A 226 -4.29 5.03 -22.98
C ALA A 226 -3.11 4.05 -22.82
N HIS A 227 -2.48 4.01 -21.64
CA HIS A 227 -1.41 3.07 -21.34
C HIS A 227 -1.82 1.62 -21.55
N ARG A 228 -3.01 1.25 -21.08
CA ARG A 228 -3.53 -0.12 -21.24
C ARG A 228 -3.86 -0.44 -22.71
N LEU A 229 -4.39 0.51 -23.46
CA LEU A 229 -4.66 0.34 -24.88
C LEU A 229 -3.37 0.13 -25.69
N VAL A 230 -2.34 0.94 -25.42
CA VAL A 230 -1.03 0.83 -26.10
C VAL A 230 -0.34 -0.51 -25.78
N ASN A 231 -0.38 -0.95 -24.54
CA ASN A 231 0.24 -2.20 -24.11
C ASN A 231 -0.62 -3.45 -24.42
N ARG A 232 -1.73 -3.28 -25.13
CA ARG A 232 -2.66 -4.36 -25.48
C ARG A 232 -3.17 -5.19 -24.30
N GLU A 233 -3.15 -4.63 -23.10
CA GLU A 233 -3.62 -5.29 -21.85
C GLU A 233 -5.14 -5.49 -21.80
N TRP A 234 -5.84 -5.19 -22.89
CA TRP A 234 -7.28 -5.41 -23.09
C TRP A 234 -7.60 -6.70 -23.83
N ARG A 235 -6.57 -7.40 -24.37
CA ARG A 235 -6.69 -8.66 -25.11
C ARG A 235 -6.49 -9.85 -24.16
N GLY A 236 -7.41 -10.03 -23.21
CA GLY A 236 -7.44 -11.16 -22.33
C GLY A 236 -8.80 -11.84 -22.35
#